data_6934c792ee2b32040233f75e37a2837b
#
_entry.id   6934c792ee2b32040233f75e37a2837b
#
_cell.length_a   1.000
_cell.length_b   1.000
_cell.length_c   1.000
_cell.angle_alpha   90.00
_cell.angle_beta   90.00
_cell.angle_gamma   90.00
#
_symmetry.space_group_name_H-M   'P 1'
#
loop_
_entity.id
_entity.type
_entity.pdbx_description
1 polymer ?
#
loop_
_entity_poly.entity_id
_entity_poly.type
_entity_poly.pdbx_seq_one_letter_code
_entity_poly.pdbx_strand_id
1 'polypeptide(L)'
;MYARVVTVHIQPDRLDEVIQVFRDSISPVAKQQKGNKGGYLLADRKTGKAISIALWETEADMEAGETGDYLREQIAKVASAFTAAPVAEHYEVSVE
;
A
#
# COMPACT_ATOMS: atom_id res chain seq x y z
N MET A 1 -4.91 -6.00 15.91
CA MET A 1 -4.65 -5.20 14.70
C MET A 1 -3.96 -6.06 13.66
N TYR A 2 -4.22 -5.82 12.40
CA TYR A 2 -3.64 -6.58 11.28
C TYR A 2 -2.96 -5.64 10.31
N ALA A 3 -1.97 -6.16 9.59
CA ALA A 3 -1.20 -5.39 8.62
C ALA A 3 -1.19 -6.08 7.27
N ARG A 4 -1.54 -5.34 6.22
CA ARG A 4 -1.27 -5.75 4.84
C ARG A 4 0.01 -5.07 4.39
N VAL A 5 0.95 -5.87 3.91
CA VAL A 5 2.26 -5.40 3.47
C VAL A 5 2.36 -5.68 1.97
N VAL A 6 2.45 -4.62 1.17
CA VAL A 6 2.58 -4.76 -0.27
C VAL A 6 3.96 -4.28 -0.69
N THR A 7 4.75 -5.18 -1.24
CA THR A 7 6.07 -4.85 -1.79
C THR A 7 5.93 -4.57 -3.27
N VAL A 8 6.45 -3.43 -3.71
CA VAL A 8 6.49 -3.04 -5.12
C VAL A 8 7.90 -2.66 -5.51
N HIS A 9 8.22 -2.88 -6.79
CA HIS A 9 9.48 -2.45 -7.39
C HIS A 9 9.17 -1.39 -8.42
N ILE A 10 9.72 -0.19 -8.23
CA ILE A 10 9.42 1.00 -8.99
C ILE A 10 10.67 1.43 -9.75
N GLN A 11 10.48 1.93 -10.97
CA GLN A 11 11.58 2.57 -11.69
C GLN A 11 12.14 3.69 -10.81
N PRO A 12 13.44 3.68 -10.46
CA PRO A 12 13.98 4.64 -9.49
C PRO A 12 13.77 6.10 -9.86
N ASP A 13 13.78 6.42 -11.16
CA ASP A 13 13.55 7.77 -11.66
C ASP A 13 12.08 8.21 -11.55
N ARG A 14 11.16 7.27 -11.27
CA ARG A 14 9.74 7.57 -11.09
C ARG A 14 9.28 7.43 -9.63
N LEU A 15 10.20 7.18 -8.72
CA LEU A 15 9.85 6.95 -7.32
C LEU A 15 9.18 8.16 -6.67
N ASP A 16 9.68 9.37 -6.92
CA ASP A 16 9.08 10.57 -6.35
C ASP A 16 7.66 10.81 -6.88
N GLU A 17 7.41 10.49 -8.14
CA GLU A 17 6.06 10.54 -8.73
C GLU A 17 5.10 9.60 -7.98
N VAL A 18 5.54 8.38 -7.73
CA VAL A 18 4.73 7.38 -7.00
C VAL A 18 4.47 7.83 -5.57
N ILE A 19 5.50 8.35 -4.89
CA ILE A 19 5.35 8.86 -3.52
C ILE A 19 4.32 9.99 -3.48
N GLN A 20 4.36 10.90 -4.45
CA GLN A 20 3.42 12.01 -4.51
C GLN A 20 1.99 11.53 -4.73
N VAL A 21 1.77 10.61 -5.66
CA VAL A 21 0.45 10.03 -5.90
C VAL A 21 -0.06 9.31 -4.65
N PHE A 22 0.82 8.59 -3.96
CA PHE A 22 0.47 7.88 -2.74
C PHE A 22 0.01 8.84 -1.65
N ARG A 23 0.75 9.92 -1.44
CA ARG A 23 0.43 10.94 -0.45
C ARG A 23 -0.87 11.67 -0.74
N ASP A 24 -1.07 12.07 -1.99
CA ASP A 24 -2.14 13.01 -2.36
C ASP A 24 -3.42 12.29 -2.76
N SER A 25 -3.35 11.03 -3.17
CA SER A 25 -4.47 10.32 -3.76
C SER A 25 -4.77 8.98 -3.10
N ILE A 26 -3.76 8.14 -2.88
CA ILE A 26 -3.97 6.78 -2.37
C ILE A 26 -4.23 6.80 -0.86
N SER A 27 -3.35 7.44 -0.09
CA SER A 27 -3.43 7.46 1.36
C SER A 27 -4.73 8.10 1.89
N PRO A 28 -5.20 9.23 1.35
CA PRO A 28 -6.46 9.82 1.82
C PRO A 28 -7.65 8.90 1.62
N VAL A 29 -7.73 8.18 0.49
CA VAL A 29 -8.81 7.23 0.23
C VAL A 29 -8.70 6.02 1.15
N ALA A 30 -7.49 5.53 1.36
CA ALA A 30 -7.26 4.41 2.27
C ALA A 30 -7.76 4.70 3.69
N LYS A 31 -7.51 5.89 4.18
CA LYS A 31 -7.92 6.30 5.54
C LYS A 31 -9.44 6.34 5.73
N GLN A 32 -10.21 6.43 4.66
CA GLN A 32 -11.67 6.45 4.70
C GLN A 32 -12.27 5.04 4.77
N GLN A 33 -11.49 4.00 4.55
CA GLN A 33 -11.98 2.62 4.59
C GLN A 33 -12.25 2.19 6.03
N LYS A 34 -13.34 1.43 6.22
CA LYS A 34 -13.71 0.94 7.55
C LYS A 34 -12.58 0.14 8.18
N GLY A 35 -12.24 0.50 9.41
CA GLY A 35 -11.21 -0.21 10.18
C GLY A 35 -9.78 0.12 9.81
N ASN A 36 -9.55 0.99 8.84
CA ASN A 36 -8.19 1.41 8.50
C ASN A 36 -7.62 2.27 9.63
N LYS A 37 -6.43 1.92 10.09
CA LYS A 37 -5.73 2.62 11.19
C LYS A 37 -4.51 3.39 10.69
N GLY A 38 -4.46 3.69 9.40
CA GLY A 38 -3.33 4.39 8.81
C GLY A 38 -2.30 3.42 8.29
N GLY A 39 -1.08 3.88 8.11
CA GLY A 39 0.01 3.05 7.62
C GLY A 39 1.19 3.87 7.18
N TYR A 40 2.06 3.23 6.44
CA TYR A 40 3.32 3.84 6.00
C TYR A 40 3.65 3.40 4.57
N LEU A 41 4.34 4.28 3.87
CA LEU A 41 5.05 3.91 2.64
C LEU A 41 6.53 4.06 2.91
N LEU A 42 7.25 2.95 2.82
CA LEU A 42 8.71 2.92 2.96
C LEU A 42 9.32 2.83 1.57
N ALA A 43 10.41 3.53 1.33
CA ALA A 43 11.02 3.54 0.01
C ALA A 43 12.54 3.45 0.11
N ASP A 44 13.14 2.64 -0.75
CA ASP A 44 14.58 2.61 -0.97
C ASP A 44 14.87 3.35 -2.28
N ARG A 45 15.47 4.53 -2.17
CA ARG A 45 15.72 5.38 -3.32
C ARG A 45 16.81 4.83 -4.25
N LYS A 46 17.65 3.94 -3.75
CA LYS A 46 18.73 3.35 -4.57
C LYS A 46 18.19 2.30 -5.52
N THR A 47 17.26 1.47 -5.04
CA THR A 47 16.77 0.31 -5.80
C THR A 47 15.41 0.54 -6.42
N GLY A 48 14.63 1.50 -5.89
CA GLY A 48 13.23 1.71 -6.28
C GLY A 48 12.26 0.77 -5.58
N LYS A 49 12.75 -0.07 -4.64
CA LYS A 49 11.86 -0.92 -3.86
C LYS A 49 11.05 -0.07 -2.88
N ALA A 50 9.76 -0.31 -2.82
CA ALA A 50 8.88 0.36 -1.87
C ALA A 50 7.99 -0.66 -1.17
N ILE A 51 7.66 -0.38 0.09
CA ILE A 51 6.82 -1.24 0.92
C ILE A 51 5.69 -0.38 1.47
N SER A 52 4.45 -0.75 1.12
CA SER A 52 3.25 -0.13 1.66
C SER A 52 2.75 -0.98 2.83
N ILE A 53 2.59 -0.37 3.99
CA ILE A 53 2.06 -1.02 5.17
C ILE A 53 0.72 -0.36 5.49
N ALA A 54 -0.37 -1.13 5.42
CA ALA A 54 -1.69 -0.66 5.79
C ALA A 54 -2.14 -1.38 7.05
N LEU A 55 -2.52 -0.62 8.07
CA LEU A 55 -2.94 -1.15 9.36
C LEU A 55 -4.45 -1.18 9.44
N TRP A 56 -5.01 -2.27 9.97
CA TRP A 56 -6.44 -2.53 10.06
C TRP A 56 -6.83 -2.99 11.45
N GLU A 57 -7.98 -2.56 11.90
CA GLU A 57 -8.47 -2.93 13.23
C GLU A 57 -8.75 -4.42 13.35
N THR A 58 -9.37 -5.02 12.32
CA THR A 58 -9.71 -6.45 12.30
C THR A 58 -9.26 -7.08 10.99
N GLU A 59 -9.11 -8.41 11.02
CA GLU A 59 -8.81 -9.19 9.81
C GLU A 59 -9.92 -9.04 8.77
N ALA A 60 -11.18 -9.03 9.22
CA ALA A 60 -12.32 -8.88 8.32
C ALA A 60 -12.30 -7.53 7.58
N ASP A 61 -11.93 -6.45 8.27
CA ASP A 61 -11.81 -5.14 7.63
C ASP A 61 -10.67 -5.12 6.61
N MET A 62 -9.56 -5.77 6.93
CA MET A 62 -8.42 -5.90 6.00
C MET A 62 -8.84 -6.67 4.74
N GLU A 63 -9.53 -7.80 4.90
CA GLU A 63 -10.01 -8.61 3.78
C GLU A 63 -11.03 -7.85 2.92
N ALA A 64 -11.94 -7.11 3.55
CA ALA A 64 -12.93 -6.30 2.84
C ALA A 64 -12.26 -5.22 1.98
N GLY A 65 -11.16 -4.66 2.44
CA GLY A 65 -10.39 -3.69 1.67
C GLY A 65 -9.71 -4.28 0.44
N GLU A 66 -9.53 -5.59 0.39
CA GLU A 66 -8.90 -6.28 -0.73
C GLU A 66 -9.90 -6.83 -1.75
N THR A 67 -11.07 -7.28 -1.28
CA THR A 67 -12.05 -7.95 -2.14
C THR A 67 -12.88 -6.99 -2.98
N GLY A 68 -12.94 -5.71 -2.61
CA GLY A 68 -13.59 -4.69 -3.42
C GLY A 68 -12.65 -4.16 -4.51
N ASP A 69 -13.19 -3.27 -5.36
CA ASP A 69 -12.39 -2.65 -6.42
C ASP A 69 -11.40 -1.61 -5.90
N TYR A 70 -11.54 -1.23 -4.66
CA TYR A 70 -10.75 -0.16 -4.04
C TYR A 70 -9.24 -0.37 -4.20
N LEU A 71 -8.70 -1.52 -3.79
CA LEU A 71 -7.25 -1.77 -3.83
C LEU A 71 -6.74 -1.79 -5.26
N ARG A 72 -7.49 -2.41 -6.17
CA ARG A 72 -7.14 -2.45 -7.59
C ARG A 72 -7.07 -1.07 -8.19
N GLU A 73 -8.04 -0.21 -7.88
CA GLU A 73 -8.07 1.17 -8.38
C GLU A 73 -6.88 1.97 -7.86
N GLN A 74 -6.51 1.79 -6.59
CA GLN A 74 -5.37 2.51 -6.03
C GLN A 74 -4.06 2.08 -6.66
N ILE A 75 -3.85 0.77 -6.84
CA ILE A 75 -2.65 0.25 -7.48
C ILE A 75 -2.57 0.71 -8.95
N ALA A 76 -3.70 0.74 -9.65
CA ALA A 76 -3.73 1.17 -11.05
C ALA A 76 -3.20 2.58 -11.27
N LYS A 77 -3.32 3.46 -10.28
CA LYS A 77 -2.82 4.84 -10.37
C LYS A 77 -1.31 4.91 -10.55
N VAL A 78 -0.56 3.91 -10.08
CA VAL A 78 0.89 3.91 -10.09
C VAL A 78 1.50 2.71 -10.81
N ALA A 79 0.68 1.81 -11.35
CA ALA A 79 1.13 0.55 -11.92
C ALA A 79 2.09 0.72 -13.10
N SER A 80 1.99 1.81 -13.86
CA SER A 80 2.89 2.07 -14.99
C SER A 80 4.35 2.28 -14.58
N ALA A 81 4.60 2.58 -13.31
CA ALA A 81 5.94 2.76 -12.78
C ALA A 81 6.56 1.47 -12.24
N PHE A 82 5.81 0.38 -12.16
CA PHE A 82 6.29 -0.88 -11.61
C PHE A 82 7.18 -1.63 -12.59
N THR A 83 8.23 -2.24 -12.07
CA THR A 83 9.14 -3.10 -12.85
C THR A 83 8.85 -4.60 -12.63
N ALA A 84 7.98 -4.92 -11.67
CA ALA A 84 7.55 -6.27 -11.36
C ALA A 84 6.15 -6.23 -10.76
N ALA A 85 5.48 -7.38 -10.72
CA ALA A 85 4.16 -7.50 -10.10
C ALA A 85 4.25 -7.25 -8.59
N PRO A 86 3.28 -6.53 -7.99
CA PRO A 86 3.24 -6.34 -6.55
C PRO A 86 3.08 -7.67 -5.81
N VAL A 87 3.70 -7.77 -4.63
CA VAL A 87 3.56 -8.93 -3.75
C VAL A 87 2.88 -8.47 -2.47
N ALA A 88 1.72 -9.04 -2.18
CA ALA A 88 0.95 -8.72 -0.97
C ALA A 88 1.11 -9.82 0.07
N GLU A 89 1.37 -9.41 1.30
CA GLU A 89 1.48 -10.30 2.45
C GLU A 89 0.62 -9.77 3.59
N HIS A 90 0.18 -10.66 4.47
CA HIS A 90 -0.76 -10.34 5.53
C HIS A 90 -0.21 -10.83 6.85
N TYR A 91 -0.29 -9.99 7.88
CA TYR A 91 0.27 -10.29 9.18
C TYR A 91 -0.65 -9.84 10.29
N GLU A 92 -0.62 -10.57 11.41
CA GLU A 92 -1.15 -10.08 12.67
C GLU A 92 -0.10 -9.14 13.30
N VAL A 93 -0.53 -8.01 13.82
CA VAL A 93 0.36 -7.16 14.62
C VAL A 93 0.44 -7.76 16.00
N SER A 94 1.51 -8.49 16.27
CA SER A 94 1.68 -9.25 17.51
C SER A 94 2.26 -8.42 18.64
N VAL A 95 3.07 -7.41 18.31
CA VAL A 95 3.67 -6.47 19.27
C VAL A 95 3.72 -5.09 18.62
N GLU A 96 3.32 -4.09 19.37
CA GLU A 96 3.45 -2.69 18.96
C GLU A 96 4.65 -2.03 19.59
#